data_1b009016b31e90322499add4297d7e94
#
_entry.id   1b009016b31e90322499add4297d7e94
#
_cell.length_a   1.000
_cell.length_b   1.000
_cell.length_c   1.000
_cell.angle_alpha   90.00
_cell.angle_beta   90.00
_cell.angle_gamma   90.00
#
_symmetry.space_group_name_H-M   'P 1'
#
loop_
_entity.id
_entity.type
_entity.pdbx_description
1 polymer ?
#
loop_
_entity_poly.entity_id
_entity_poly.type
_entity_poly.pdbx_seq_one_letter_code
_entity_poly.pdbx_strand_id
1 'polypeptide(L)'
;MGELILIRHGETEWSRSGQHTSWTDLPLTATGERQARALVPLLADRNIGLTLVSPSIRARRTAELAGLHAPRVTPELREWDYGGYEGITTRAIRRTRPFWNLWTDGVDPGSDEHPGESPAQVGQRADQVLAGVRSAAEGLGNADIALVAHSHFLRVLTARYLGLTPAEGRLFQLATGAVSRLGTEHGGPVVTALNMALPEALQEAQEE
;
A
#
# COMPACT_ATOMS: atom_id res chain seq x y z
N MET A 1 3.91 21.66 -3.74
CA MET A 1 4.07 20.35 -3.10
C MET A 1 4.26 19.33 -4.21
N GLY A 2 5.24 18.44 -4.10
CA GLY A 2 5.40 17.31 -5.01
C GLY A 2 4.22 16.34 -4.94
N GLU A 3 4.30 15.25 -5.68
CA GLU A 3 3.28 14.19 -5.64
C GLU A 3 3.49 13.25 -4.45
N LEU A 4 2.41 12.62 -4.00
CA LEU A 4 2.44 11.49 -3.07
C LEU A 4 2.52 10.19 -3.89
N ILE A 5 3.66 9.50 -3.80
CA ILE A 5 3.93 8.26 -4.51
C ILE A 5 3.55 7.08 -3.61
N LEU A 6 2.62 6.26 -4.05
CA LEU A 6 2.14 5.08 -3.33
C LEU A 6 2.73 3.84 -3.98
N ILE A 7 3.41 3.01 -3.20
CA ILE A 7 4.07 1.79 -3.65
C ILE A 7 3.52 0.62 -2.83
N ARG A 8 2.83 -0.33 -3.48
CA ARG A 8 2.50 -1.59 -2.85
C ARG A 8 3.73 -2.51 -2.86
N HIS A 9 4.01 -3.19 -1.75
CA HIS A 9 5.08 -4.19 -1.67
C HIS A 9 4.99 -5.24 -2.81
N GLY A 10 6.11 -5.83 -3.18
CA GLY A 10 6.20 -6.93 -4.13
C GLY A 10 5.44 -8.19 -3.67
N GLU A 11 5.32 -9.18 -4.55
CA GLU A 11 4.60 -10.42 -4.27
C GLU A 11 5.17 -11.14 -3.04
N THR A 12 4.27 -11.71 -2.23
CA THR A 12 4.54 -12.68 -1.16
C THR A 12 3.74 -13.95 -1.41
N GLU A 13 4.05 -15.03 -0.70
CA GLU A 13 3.31 -16.29 -0.84
C GLU A 13 1.80 -16.10 -0.63
N TRP A 14 1.40 -15.33 0.38
CA TRP A 14 -0.01 -15.11 0.66
C TRP A 14 -0.67 -14.10 -0.29
N SER A 15 0.05 -13.11 -0.81
CA SER A 15 -0.53 -12.24 -1.84
C SER A 15 -0.78 -13.00 -3.13
N ARG A 16 0.05 -14.00 -3.47
CA ARG A 16 -0.12 -14.90 -4.61
C ARG A 16 -1.30 -15.85 -4.44
N SER A 17 -1.47 -16.41 -3.24
CA SER A 17 -2.58 -17.34 -2.93
C SER A 17 -3.90 -16.63 -2.62
N GLY A 18 -3.88 -15.28 -2.44
CA GLY A 18 -5.05 -14.47 -2.12
C GLY A 18 -5.46 -14.52 -0.63
N GLN A 19 -4.54 -14.93 0.26
CA GLN A 19 -4.75 -14.91 1.70
C GLN A 19 -4.55 -13.50 2.25
N HIS A 20 -5.44 -13.09 3.17
CA HIS A 20 -5.31 -11.81 3.85
C HIS A 20 -4.03 -11.82 4.72
N THR A 21 -3.20 -10.78 4.57
CA THR A 21 -1.91 -10.69 5.24
C THR A 21 -1.74 -9.31 5.88
N SER A 22 -1.82 -9.24 7.19
CA SER A 22 -1.61 -8.02 7.95
C SER A 22 -0.33 -8.09 8.78
N TRP A 23 -0.46 -8.62 10.00
CA TRP A 23 0.61 -8.71 10.99
C TRP A 23 1.54 -9.91 10.77
N THR A 24 1.12 -10.95 10.05
CA THR A 24 2.02 -12.05 9.66
C THR A 24 3.11 -11.51 8.74
N ASP A 25 4.36 -11.62 9.20
CA ASP A 25 5.48 -10.98 8.50
C ASP A 25 6.16 -11.96 7.53
N LEU A 26 5.66 -11.99 6.31
CA LEU A 26 6.13 -12.83 5.21
C LEU A 26 7.14 -12.09 4.33
N PRO A 27 8.22 -12.78 3.86
CA PRO A 27 9.17 -12.21 2.91
C PRO A 27 8.56 -12.09 1.50
N LEU A 28 9.25 -11.36 0.64
CA LEU A 28 8.98 -11.37 -0.80
C LEU A 28 9.30 -12.74 -1.40
N THR A 29 8.56 -13.13 -2.43
CA THR A 29 8.95 -14.21 -3.34
C THR A 29 10.04 -13.72 -4.30
N ALA A 30 10.69 -14.62 -5.07
CA ALA A 30 11.60 -14.21 -6.14
C ALA A 30 10.91 -13.26 -7.13
N THR A 31 9.64 -13.53 -7.51
CA THR A 31 8.82 -12.61 -8.32
C THR A 31 8.62 -11.27 -7.62
N GLY A 32 8.33 -11.26 -6.32
CA GLY A 32 8.19 -10.02 -5.55
C GLY A 32 9.47 -9.19 -5.51
N GLU A 33 10.64 -9.82 -5.44
CA GLU A 33 11.92 -9.11 -5.52
C GLU A 33 12.16 -8.53 -6.93
N ARG A 34 11.84 -9.27 -8.02
CA ARG A 34 11.88 -8.72 -9.39
C ARG A 34 10.96 -7.52 -9.55
N GLN A 35 9.71 -7.63 -9.07
CA GLN A 35 8.77 -6.52 -9.07
C GLN A 35 9.33 -5.30 -8.35
N ALA A 36 9.97 -5.49 -7.20
CA ALA A 36 10.57 -4.40 -6.44
C ALA A 36 11.73 -3.72 -7.17
N ARG A 37 12.63 -4.48 -7.82
CA ARG A 37 13.71 -3.94 -8.66
C ARG A 37 13.17 -3.20 -9.88
N ALA A 38 12.08 -3.70 -10.46
CA ALA A 38 11.41 -3.07 -11.61
C ALA A 38 10.81 -1.69 -11.30
N LEU A 39 10.73 -1.29 -10.03
CA LEU A 39 10.34 0.06 -9.63
C LEU A 39 11.42 1.11 -9.90
N VAL A 40 12.71 0.71 -9.95
CA VAL A 40 13.84 1.64 -10.12
C VAL A 40 13.62 2.60 -11.29
N PRO A 41 13.39 2.14 -12.54
CA PRO A 41 13.17 3.05 -13.66
C PRO A 41 11.90 3.90 -13.55
N LEU A 42 10.87 3.43 -12.83
CA LEU A 42 9.65 4.21 -12.61
C LEU A 42 9.84 5.35 -11.62
N LEU A 43 10.90 5.28 -10.81
CA LEU A 43 11.22 6.24 -9.76
C LEU A 43 12.46 7.09 -10.10
N ALA A 44 13.22 6.76 -11.16
CA ALA A 44 14.53 7.34 -11.48
C ALA A 44 14.48 8.87 -11.67
N ASP A 45 13.43 9.38 -12.31
CA ASP A 45 13.28 10.81 -12.59
C ASP A 45 12.50 11.56 -11.49
N ARG A 46 12.27 10.90 -10.33
CA ARG A 46 11.51 11.49 -9.24
C ARG A 46 12.42 12.11 -8.19
N ASN A 47 12.11 13.34 -7.78
CA ASN A 47 12.78 14.00 -6.68
C ASN A 47 12.10 13.62 -5.34
N ILE A 48 12.42 12.42 -4.81
CA ILE A 48 11.82 11.92 -3.56
C ILE A 48 12.58 12.50 -2.36
N GLY A 49 11.96 13.43 -1.65
CA GLY A 49 12.52 14.09 -0.46
C GLY A 49 12.27 13.33 0.85
N LEU A 50 11.27 12.43 0.87
CA LEU A 50 10.94 11.63 2.05
C LEU A 50 10.38 10.28 1.64
N THR A 51 10.89 9.21 2.24
CA THR A 51 10.33 7.86 2.11
C THR A 51 9.81 7.39 3.47
N LEU A 52 8.53 7.03 3.53
CA LEU A 52 7.90 6.36 4.66
C LEU A 52 7.61 4.91 4.30
N VAL A 53 7.89 3.97 5.21
CA VAL A 53 7.75 2.54 4.93
C VAL A 53 7.03 1.84 6.08
N SER A 54 6.13 0.91 5.75
CA SER A 54 5.53 -0.01 6.71
C SER A 54 6.61 -0.81 7.46
N PRO A 55 6.43 -1.15 8.75
CA PRO A 55 7.38 -1.95 9.50
C PRO A 55 7.57 -3.39 8.96
N SER A 56 6.66 -3.90 8.12
CA SER A 56 6.74 -5.27 7.59
C SER A 56 7.99 -5.50 6.74
N ILE A 57 8.58 -6.71 6.82
CA ILE A 57 9.79 -7.05 6.05
C ILE A 57 9.54 -6.95 4.54
N ARG A 58 8.36 -7.33 4.04
CA ARG A 58 7.99 -7.23 2.62
C ARG A 58 8.01 -5.79 2.10
N ALA A 59 7.52 -4.84 2.88
CA ALA A 59 7.51 -3.43 2.49
C ALA A 59 8.92 -2.82 2.56
N ARG A 60 9.67 -3.10 3.63
CA ARG A 60 11.06 -2.64 3.80
C ARG A 60 11.96 -3.20 2.69
N ARG A 61 11.83 -4.51 2.38
CA ARG A 61 12.61 -5.12 1.31
C ARG A 61 12.26 -4.55 -0.07
N THR A 62 10.97 -4.23 -0.28
CA THR A 62 10.54 -3.54 -1.51
C THR A 62 11.18 -2.16 -1.62
N ALA A 63 11.18 -1.36 -0.55
CA ALA A 63 11.80 -0.04 -0.54
C ALA A 63 13.31 -0.11 -0.85
N GLU A 64 14.01 -1.06 -0.24
CA GLU A 64 15.44 -1.31 -0.47
C GLU A 64 15.73 -1.63 -1.94
N LEU A 65 15.03 -2.62 -2.51
CA LEU A 65 15.23 -3.07 -3.89
C LEU A 65 14.80 -2.04 -4.93
N ALA A 66 13.84 -1.17 -4.60
CA ALA A 66 13.42 -0.04 -5.41
C ALA A 66 14.42 1.14 -5.36
N GLY A 67 15.53 1.04 -4.63
CA GLY A 67 16.54 2.10 -4.51
C GLY A 67 16.08 3.30 -3.68
N LEU A 68 15.05 3.15 -2.83
CA LEU A 68 14.58 4.23 -1.97
C LEU A 68 15.52 4.40 -0.77
N HIS A 69 16.10 5.61 -0.65
CA HIS A 69 17.10 5.89 0.39
C HIS A 69 16.48 6.29 1.72
N ALA A 70 17.15 5.91 2.82
CA ALA A 70 16.83 6.28 4.20
C ALA A 70 15.32 6.21 4.56
N PRO A 71 14.64 5.08 4.30
CA PRO A 71 13.21 4.98 4.57
C PRO A 71 12.94 5.06 6.08
N ARG A 72 12.01 5.95 6.47
CA ARG A 72 11.55 6.05 7.86
C ARG A 72 10.42 5.07 8.11
N VAL A 73 10.64 4.13 9.03
CA VAL A 73 9.60 3.18 9.43
C VAL A 73 8.46 3.90 10.13
N THR A 74 7.25 3.66 9.64
CA THR A 74 6.03 4.33 10.07
C THR A 74 4.96 3.27 10.38
N PRO A 75 4.67 3.00 11.66
CA PRO A 75 3.73 1.95 12.07
C PRO A 75 2.32 2.09 11.47
N GLU A 76 1.87 3.31 11.23
CA GLU A 76 0.57 3.64 10.67
C GLU A 76 0.43 3.17 9.20
N LEU A 77 1.53 2.80 8.53
CA LEU A 77 1.52 2.22 7.18
C LEU A 77 1.29 0.70 7.15
N ARG A 78 1.02 0.06 8.28
CA ARG A 78 0.63 -1.36 8.32
C ARG A 78 -0.61 -1.61 7.47
N GLU A 79 -0.75 -2.86 7.01
CA GLU A 79 -1.96 -3.29 6.31
C GLU A 79 -3.17 -3.22 7.26
N TRP A 80 -4.35 -3.28 6.71
CA TRP A 80 -5.60 -3.49 7.43
C TRP A 80 -5.47 -4.70 8.35
N ASP A 81 -5.72 -4.55 9.64
CA ASP A 81 -5.76 -5.69 10.56
C ASP A 81 -6.99 -6.53 10.24
N TYR A 82 -6.77 -7.73 9.71
CA TYR A 82 -7.85 -8.61 9.30
C TYR A 82 -8.42 -9.46 10.43
N GLY A 83 -7.94 -9.30 11.67
CA GLY A 83 -8.45 -10.01 12.83
C GLY A 83 -8.52 -11.52 12.61
N GLY A 84 -9.70 -12.10 12.81
CA GLY A 84 -9.94 -13.54 12.60
C GLY A 84 -9.82 -14.02 11.15
N TYR A 85 -9.67 -13.11 10.17
CA TYR A 85 -9.48 -13.48 8.76
C TYR A 85 -8.02 -13.46 8.30
N GLU A 86 -7.07 -13.23 9.21
CA GLU A 86 -5.64 -13.35 8.90
C GLU A 86 -5.32 -14.75 8.34
N GLY A 87 -4.60 -14.82 7.22
CA GLY A 87 -4.26 -16.07 6.55
C GLY A 87 -5.41 -16.77 5.80
N ILE A 88 -6.60 -16.18 5.78
CA ILE A 88 -7.79 -16.75 5.14
C ILE A 88 -8.08 -16.01 3.82
N THR A 89 -8.47 -16.75 2.77
CA THR A 89 -8.85 -16.15 1.49
C THR A 89 -10.29 -15.66 1.50
N THR A 90 -10.60 -14.61 0.72
CA THR A 90 -12.00 -14.17 0.49
C THR A 90 -12.90 -15.32 0.05
N ARG A 91 -12.38 -16.25 -0.77
CA ARG A 91 -13.13 -17.43 -1.21
C ARG A 91 -13.50 -18.35 -0.05
N ALA A 92 -12.58 -18.54 0.90
CA ALA A 92 -12.83 -19.38 2.08
C ALA A 92 -13.87 -18.72 3.01
N ILE A 93 -13.76 -17.41 3.26
CA ILE A 93 -14.74 -16.66 4.05
C ILE A 93 -16.14 -16.78 3.44
N ARG A 94 -16.25 -16.63 2.14
CA ARG A 94 -17.55 -16.69 1.43
C ARG A 94 -18.21 -18.09 1.39
N ARG A 95 -17.54 -19.14 1.83
CA ARG A 95 -18.20 -20.45 2.04
C ARG A 95 -19.20 -20.41 3.19
N THR A 96 -18.92 -19.63 4.22
CA THR A 96 -19.79 -19.47 5.40
C THR A 96 -20.57 -18.16 5.39
N ARG A 97 -20.03 -17.13 4.71
CA ARG A 97 -20.65 -15.79 4.57
C ARG A 97 -20.69 -15.39 3.08
N PRO A 98 -21.61 -15.93 2.26
CA PRO A 98 -21.57 -15.82 0.78
C PRO A 98 -21.49 -14.38 0.23
N PHE A 99 -22.07 -13.41 0.92
CA PHE A 99 -22.11 -12.00 0.51
C PHE A 99 -21.08 -11.12 1.22
N TRP A 100 -20.19 -11.73 2.02
CA TRP A 100 -19.20 -10.97 2.78
C TRP A 100 -18.35 -10.07 1.87
N ASN A 101 -18.18 -8.84 2.33
CA ASN A 101 -17.40 -7.80 1.67
C ASN A 101 -16.60 -7.02 2.73
N LEU A 102 -15.29 -7.05 2.64
CA LEU A 102 -14.38 -6.36 3.57
C LEU A 102 -14.76 -4.89 3.80
N TRP A 103 -15.18 -4.22 2.73
CA TRP A 103 -15.40 -2.77 2.72
C TRP A 103 -16.67 -2.33 3.45
N THR A 104 -17.62 -3.22 3.63
CA THR A 104 -18.91 -2.95 4.28
C THR A 104 -19.11 -3.74 5.58
N ASP A 105 -18.64 -4.98 5.59
CA ASP A 105 -18.91 -5.91 6.70
C ASP A 105 -17.74 -5.96 7.69
N GLY A 106 -16.55 -5.45 7.28
CA GLY A 106 -15.36 -5.51 8.11
C GLY A 106 -14.86 -6.95 8.29
N VAL A 107 -14.25 -7.21 9.44
CA VAL A 107 -13.61 -8.48 9.79
C VAL A 107 -14.19 -9.07 11.08
N ASP A 108 -14.09 -10.38 11.24
CA ASP A 108 -14.38 -11.02 12.51
C ASP A 108 -13.26 -10.73 13.52
N PRO A 109 -13.55 -10.63 14.82
CA PRO A 109 -12.54 -10.41 15.84
C PRO A 109 -11.43 -11.48 15.81
N GLY A 110 -10.20 -11.03 15.94
CA GLY A 110 -9.02 -11.88 16.11
C GLY A 110 -8.59 -12.04 17.57
N SER A 111 -7.29 -12.02 17.82
CA SER A 111 -6.74 -12.03 19.19
C SER A 111 -6.81 -10.63 19.81
N ASP A 112 -6.54 -10.56 21.14
CA ASP A 112 -6.45 -9.26 21.85
C ASP A 112 -5.36 -8.33 21.26
N GLU A 113 -4.28 -8.90 20.71
CA GLU A 113 -3.21 -8.13 20.07
C GLU A 113 -3.56 -7.69 18.64
N HIS A 114 -4.43 -8.45 17.98
CA HIS A 114 -4.89 -8.23 16.61
C HIS A 114 -6.40 -8.39 16.50
N PRO A 115 -7.15 -7.44 17.07
CA PRO A 115 -8.60 -7.54 17.17
C PRO A 115 -9.32 -7.40 15.82
N GLY A 116 -8.62 -6.91 14.80
CA GLY A 116 -9.20 -6.51 13.53
C GLY A 116 -9.61 -5.03 13.51
N GLU A 117 -9.57 -4.44 12.33
CA GLU A 117 -9.98 -3.05 12.09
C GLU A 117 -11.29 -3.00 11.30
N SER A 118 -12.16 -2.06 11.64
CA SER A 118 -13.27 -1.65 10.80
C SER A 118 -12.79 -0.71 9.68
N PRO A 119 -13.56 -0.55 8.58
CA PRO A 119 -13.25 0.43 7.53
C PRO A 119 -13.01 1.84 8.08
N ALA A 120 -13.78 2.25 9.10
CA ALA A 120 -13.65 3.55 9.73
C ALA A 120 -12.31 3.72 10.47
N GLN A 121 -11.85 2.70 11.18
CA GLN A 121 -10.56 2.74 11.89
C GLN A 121 -9.38 2.82 10.91
N VAL A 122 -9.40 2.04 9.83
CA VAL A 122 -8.38 2.16 8.77
C VAL A 122 -8.43 3.54 8.13
N GLY A 123 -9.62 4.11 7.91
CA GLY A 123 -9.81 5.48 7.43
C GLY A 123 -9.18 6.53 8.34
N GLN A 124 -9.40 6.42 9.65
CA GLN A 124 -8.78 7.32 10.65
C GLN A 124 -7.24 7.24 10.62
N ARG A 125 -6.71 6.02 10.51
CA ARG A 125 -5.26 5.80 10.40
C ARG A 125 -4.69 6.38 9.09
N ALA A 126 -5.41 6.25 7.99
CA ALA A 126 -5.06 6.89 6.72
C ALA A 126 -5.07 8.42 6.82
N ASP A 127 -6.06 9.01 7.50
CA ASP A 127 -6.14 10.46 7.73
C ASP A 127 -4.95 10.97 8.57
N GLN A 128 -4.49 10.19 9.56
CA GLN A 128 -3.30 10.51 10.36
C GLN A 128 -2.03 10.52 9.48
N VAL A 129 -1.87 9.50 8.62
CA VAL A 129 -0.74 9.46 7.67
C VAL A 129 -0.79 10.65 6.72
N LEU A 130 -1.95 10.97 6.15
CA LEU A 130 -2.11 12.12 5.25
C LEU A 130 -1.83 13.46 5.95
N ALA A 131 -2.20 13.61 7.22
CA ALA A 131 -1.87 14.79 8.01
C ALA A 131 -0.35 14.91 8.22
N GLY A 132 0.33 13.82 8.57
CA GLY A 132 1.80 13.77 8.70
C GLY A 132 2.52 14.07 7.39
N VAL A 133 2.02 13.54 6.26
CA VAL A 133 2.54 13.84 4.92
C VAL A 133 2.41 15.32 4.59
N ARG A 134 1.24 15.94 4.83
CA ARG A 134 1.04 17.37 4.59
C ARG A 134 2.02 18.22 5.41
N SER A 135 2.17 17.92 6.70
CA SER A 135 3.11 18.64 7.57
C SER A 135 4.56 18.49 7.11
N ALA A 136 4.96 17.27 6.72
CA ALA A 136 6.31 17.04 6.20
C ALA A 136 6.57 17.80 4.89
N ALA A 137 5.57 17.87 4.02
CA ALA A 137 5.69 18.53 2.73
C ALA A 137 6.00 20.04 2.81
N GLU A 138 5.61 20.73 3.91
CA GLU A 138 5.91 22.15 4.13
C GLU A 138 7.42 22.43 4.10
N GLY A 139 8.24 21.49 4.56
CA GLY A 139 9.71 21.60 4.56
C GLY A 139 10.41 21.06 3.31
N LEU A 140 9.69 20.40 2.42
CA LEU A 140 10.28 19.67 1.28
C LEU A 140 10.16 20.41 -0.06
N GLY A 141 9.53 21.60 -0.11
CA GLY A 141 9.31 22.33 -1.37
C GLY A 141 8.50 21.52 -2.37
N ASN A 142 9.09 21.25 -3.54
CA ASN A 142 8.44 20.48 -4.61
C ASN A 142 8.90 19.01 -4.66
N ALA A 143 9.59 18.52 -3.64
CA ALA A 143 9.97 17.12 -3.59
C ALA A 143 8.74 16.22 -3.33
N ASP A 144 8.81 14.99 -3.87
CA ASP A 144 7.80 13.96 -3.68
C ASP A 144 7.96 13.26 -2.33
N ILE A 145 6.88 12.66 -1.87
CA ILE A 145 6.89 11.77 -0.70
C ILE A 145 6.47 10.38 -1.15
N ALA A 146 7.31 9.37 -0.86
CA ALA A 146 7.01 7.98 -1.17
C ALA A 146 6.47 7.25 0.05
N LEU A 147 5.38 6.50 -0.11
CA LEU A 147 4.83 5.58 0.89
C LEU A 147 4.95 4.15 0.37
N VAL A 148 5.69 3.30 1.06
CA VAL A 148 5.79 1.87 0.73
C VAL A 148 4.97 1.07 1.73
N ALA A 149 3.86 0.51 1.27
CA ALA A 149 2.86 -0.11 2.15
C ALA A 149 2.11 -1.26 1.44
N HIS A 150 0.82 -1.39 1.71
CA HIS A 150 0.01 -2.55 1.41
C HIS A 150 -1.24 -2.19 0.61
N SER A 151 -1.89 -3.23 0.05
CA SER A 151 -3.00 -3.06 -0.87
C SER A 151 -4.18 -2.32 -0.26
N HIS A 152 -4.84 -2.90 0.74
CA HIS A 152 -6.09 -2.33 1.24
C HIS A 152 -5.87 -1.01 1.96
N PHE A 153 -4.78 -0.88 2.73
CA PHE A 153 -4.43 0.38 3.36
C PHE A 153 -4.22 1.52 2.34
N LEU A 154 -3.42 1.29 1.29
CA LEU A 154 -3.17 2.32 0.27
C LEU A 154 -4.43 2.67 -0.53
N ARG A 155 -5.33 1.71 -0.73
CA ARG A 155 -6.64 1.94 -1.39
C ARG A 155 -7.54 2.83 -0.53
N VAL A 156 -7.58 2.59 0.79
CA VAL A 156 -8.28 3.47 1.75
C VAL A 156 -7.63 4.85 1.77
N LEU A 157 -6.30 4.92 1.83
CA LEU A 157 -5.57 6.19 1.82
C LEU A 157 -5.85 6.99 0.54
N THR A 158 -5.91 6.33 -0.62
CA THR A 158 -6.29 6.96 -1.89
C THR A 158 -7.71 7.54 -1.82
N ALA A 159 -8.68 6.77 -1.31
CA ALA A 159 -10.04 7.25 -1.13
C ALA A 159 -10.07 8.48 -0.20
N ARG A 160 -9.38 8.42 0.94
CA ARG A 160 -9.32 9.54 1.90
C ARG A 160 -8.63 10.78 1.32
N TYR A 161 -7.56 10.59 0.54
CA TYR A 161 -6.90 11.69 -0.17
C TYR A 161 -7.86 12.45 -1.10
N LEU A 162 -8.74 11.73 -1.80
CA LEU A 162 -9.75 12.26 -2.71
C LEU A 162 -11.02 12.79 -2.01
N GLY A 163 -11.09 12.74 -0.67
CA GLY A 163 -12.28 13.15 0.08
C GLY A 163 -13.42 12.12 0.08
N LEU A 164 -13.15 10.90 -0.37
CA LEU A 164 -14.12 9.81 -0.40
C LEU A 164 -14.17 9.08 0.95
N THR A 165 -15.20 8.27 1.17
CA THR A 165 -15.29 7.41 2.36
C THR A 165 -14.28 6.26 2.32
N PRO A 166 -13.87 5.69 3.48
CA PRO A 166 -12.94 4.56 3.51
C PRO A 166 -13.40 3.35 2.67
N ALA A 167 -14.71 3.07 2.66
CA ALA A 167 -15.31 1.97 1.90
C ALA A 167 -15.13 2.13 0.37
N GLU A 168 -14.97 3.35 -0.11
CA GLU A 168 -14.72 3.62 -1.53
C GLU A 168 -13.30 3.28 -1.98
N GLY A 169 -12.42 2.91 -1.06
CA GLY A 169 -11.16 2.23 -1.39
C GLY A 169 -11.36 1.00 -2.29
N ARG A 170 -12.54 0.38 -2.27
CA ARG A 170 -12.93 -0.71 -3.19
C ARG A 170 -12.83 -0.36 -4.67
N LEU A 171 -12.91 0.93 -5.03
CA LEU A 171 -12.87 1.42 -6.41
C LEU A 171 -11.45 1.39 -7.01
N PHE A 172 -10.43 1.31 -6.18
CA PHE A 172 -9.03 1.32 -6.61
C PHE A 172 -8.48 -0.10 -6.59
N GLN A 173 -7.65 -0.43 -7.57
CA GLN A 173 -6.90 -1.68 -7.60
C GLN A 173 -5.40 -1.35 -7.57
N LEU A 174 -4.65 -2.08 -6.74
CA LEU A 174 -3.20 -1.95 -6.65
C LEU A 174 -2.58 -3.36 -6.70
N ALA A 175 -1.86 -3.64 -7.78
CA ALA A 175 -1.10 -4.88 -7.94
C ALA A 175 0.15 -4.87 -7.03
N THR A 176 0.74 -6.03 -6.75
CA THR A 176 2.03 -6.14 -6.07
C THR A 176 3.12 -5.49 -6.92
N GLY A 177 4.03 -4.73 -6.29
CA GLY A 177 5.07 -3.98 -7.00
C GLY A 177 4.56 -2.87 -7.92
N ALA A 178 3.33 -2.39 -7.73
CA ALA A 178 2.79 -1.28 -8.51
C ALA A 178 2.98 0.06 -7.81
N VAL A 179 3.09 1.11 -8.63
CA VAL A 179 3.16 2.52 -8.22
C VAL A 179 1.87 3.23 -8.59
N SER A 180 1.37 4.07 -7.69
CA SER A 180 0.33 5.05 -7.98
C SER A 180 0.80 6.43 -7.52
N ARG A 181 0.25 7.48 -8.09
CA ARG A 181 0.62 8.85 -7.74
C ARG A 181 -0.63 9.69 -7.50
N LEU A 182 -0.58 10.46 -6.42
CA LEU A 182 -1.62 11.38 -6.03
C LEU A 182 -1.04 12.80 -6.07
N GLY A 183 -1.76 13.72 -6.68
CA GLY A 183 -1.34 15.10 -6.84
C GLY A 183 -2.50 16.06 -6.70
N THR A 184 -2.28 17.29 -7.14
CA THR A 184 -3.32 18.34 -7.15
C THR A 184 -3.44 18.95 -8.54
N GLU A 185 -4.67 19.20 -8.96
CA GLU A 185 -4.99 19.93 -10.18
C GLU A 185 -6.02 21.02 -9.84
N HIS A 186 -5.77 22.23 -10.26
CA HIS A 186 -6.64 23.40 -9.95
C HIS A 186 -6.98 23.52 -8.45
N GLY A 187 -6.04 23.13 -7.57
CA GLY A 187 -6.23 23.17 -6.11
C GLY A 187 -7.02 21.99 -5.52
N GLY A 188 -7.51 21.07 -6.35
CA GLY A 188 -8.22 19.85 -5.92
C GLY A 188 -7.33 18.60 -5.95
N PRO A 189 -7.62 17.58 -5.12
CA PRO A 189 -6.88 16.33 -5.12
C PRO A 189 -7.24 15.48 -6.35
N VAL A 190 -6.22 14.90 -7.00
CA VAL A 190 -6.37 14.04 -8.18
C VAL A 190 -5.47 12.81 -8.10
N VAL A 191 -5.83 11.77 -8.85
CA VAL A 191 -4.95 10.64 -9.15
C VAL A 191 -4.23 10.95 -10.45
N THR A 192 -2.92 11.17 -10.40
CA THR A 192 -2.12 11.48 -11.60
C THR A 192 -1.59 10.22 -12.30
N ALA A 193 -1.52 9.10 -11.57
CA ALA A 193 -1.25 7.79 -12.12
C ALA A 193 -1.80 6.70 -11.19
N LEU A 194 -2.30 5.60 -11.75
CA LEU A 194 -2.88 4.51 -10.96
C LEU A 194 -2.33 3.16 -11.42
N ASN A 195 -1.86 2.36 -10.43
CA ASN A 195 -1.51 0.95 -10.60
C ASN A 195 -0.51 0.68 -11.74
N MET A 196 0.51 1.53 -11.86
CA MET A 196 1.57 1.35 -12.85
C MET A 196 2.54 0.26 -12.39
N ALA A 197 2.78 -0.73 -13.24
CA ALA A 197 3.79 -1.75 -13.05
C ALA A 197 4.46 -2.04 -14.40
N LEU A 198 5.74 -2.45 -14.38
CA LEU A 198 6.37 -2.93 -15.59
C LEU A 198 5.80 -4.31 -15.97
N PRO A 199 5.57 -4.58 -17.26
CA PRO A 199 5.23 -5.91 -17.74
C PRO A 199 6.24 -6.96 -17.28
N GLU A 200 5.79 -8.19 -17.02
CA GLU A 200 6.63 -9.27 -16.49
C GLU A 200 7.85 -9.55 -17.38
N ALA A 201 7.68 -9.54 -18.70
CA ALA A 201 8.78 -9.70 -19.65
C ALA A 201 9.88 -8.63 -19.55
N LEU A 202 9.53 -7.39 -19.10
CA LEU A 202 10.52 -6.33 -18.87
C LEU A 202 11.16 -6.42 -17.48
N GLN A 203 10.50 -7.09 -16.54
CA GLN A 203 11.07 -7.36 -15.21
C GLN A 203 12.19 -8.42 -15.29
N GLU A 204 12.04 -9.42 -16.17
CA GLU A 204 13.04 -10.48 -16.42
C GLU A 204 14.29 -9.94 -17.13
N ALA A 205 14.13 -9.02 -18.09
CA ALA A 205 15.24 -8.46 -18.86
C ALA A 205 16.20 -7.54 -18.04
N GLN A 206 15.87 -7.22 -16.79
CA GLN A 206 16.75 -6.41 -15.92
C GLN A 206 17.73 -7.27 -15.08
N GLU A 207 17.67 -8.60 -15.20
CA GLU A 207 18.56 -9.54 -14.48
C GLU A 207 19.73 -10.03 -15.36
N GLU A 208 19.75 -9.69 -16.66
CA GLU A 208 20.87 -9.95 -17.59
C GLU A 208 21.84 -8.76 -17.68
#